data_60a06ad019d44effdc961fe7961efe30
#
_entry.id   60a06ad019d44effdc961fe7961efe30
#
_cell.length_a   1.000
_cell.length_b   1.000
_cell.length_c   1.000
_cell.angle_alpha   90.00
_cell.angle_beta   90.00
_cell.angle_gamma   90.00
#
_symmetry.space_group_name_H-M   'P 1'
#
loop_
_entity.id
_entity.type
_entity.pdbx_description
1 polymer ?
#
loop_
_entity_poly.entity_id
_entity_poly.type
_entity_poly.pdbx_seq_one_letter_code
_entity_poly.pdbx_strand_id
1 'polypeptide(L)'
;MKARVVYAIACVTLLCSLAPAQQPASQLSSTASETNSQATIYVYRYKQFVGKALSPSVYCDENELARMENGRYFVVTLSPGQHVFRSNDKQAGINLDLKPGQKYYIRVEIATGFMKGHGRLVSVAPEQGSYEIKNLKPLDSDKVKDTQHVSLADVPN
;
A
#
# COMPACT_ATOMS: atom_id res chain seq x y z
N MET A 1 -66.25 15.13 -53.02
CA MET A 1 -66.55 14.07 -54.05
C MET A 1 -65.60 12.90 -53.80
N LYS A 2 -66.21 11.72 -53.56
CA LYS A 2 -65.69 10.34 -53.77
C LYS A 2 -64.35 9.98 -53.14
N ALA A 3 -64.31 9.35 -52.03
CA ALA A 3 -64.39 7.90 -51.77
C ALA A 3 -63.38 7.06 -52.57
N ARG A 4 -62.48 6.38 -51.86
CA ARG A 4 -62.33 4.92 -52.02
C ARG A 4 -61.38 4.36 -50.97
N VAL A 5 -61.96 3.48 -50.21
CA VAL A 5 -61.40 2.48 -49.29
C VAL A 5 -60.68 1.42 -50.13
N VAL A 6 -59.50 0.94 -49.64
CA VAL A 6 -59.04 -0.40 -49.96
C VAL A 6 -58.33 -0.98 -48.68
N TYR A 7 -58.91 -2.05 -48.27
CA TYR A 7 -58.41 -3.00 -47.26
C TYR A 7 -57.20 -3.84 -47.79
N ALA A 8 -56.25 -4.17 -46.94
CA ALA A 8 -55.49 -5.43 -47.00
C ALA A 8 -54.77 -5.58 -45.69
N ILE A 9 -55.23 -6.36 -44.76
CA ILE A 9 -55.00 -7.76 -44.44
C ILE A 9 -53.56 -8.01 -44.04
N ALA A 10 -53.42 -8.21 -42.72
CA ALA A 10 -52.71 -9.17 -41.92
C ALA A 10 -51.43 -9.84 -42.44
N CYS A 11 -50.38 -9.73 -41.64
CA CYS A 11 -49.55 -10.86 -41.33
C CYS A 11 -48.86 -10.64 -39.96
N VAL A 12 -49.43 -11.29 -38.97
CA VAL A 12 -48.80 -11.49 -37.64
C VAL A 12 -47.72 -12.54 -37.81
N THR A 13 -46.49 -12.15 -37.76
CA THR A 13 -45.37 -13.08 -37.54
C THR A 13 -44.81 -12.88 -36.14
N LEU A 14 -45.18 -13.81 -35.30
CA LEU A 14 -44.70 -14.00 -33.95
C LEU A 14 -43.24 -14.51 -34.02
N LEU A 15 -42.29 -13.63 -33.96
CA LEU A 15 -40.87 -13.96 -33.79
C LEU A 15 -40.55 -14.05 -32.30
N CYS A 16 -40.56 -15.27 -31.82
CA CYS A 16 -40.10 -15.65 -30.50
C CYS A 16 -38.56 -15.44 -30.46
N SER A 17 -38.11 -14.29 -29.98
CA SER A 17 -36.68 -14.05 -29.73
C SER A 17 -36.29 -14.78 -28.46
N LEU A 18 -35.61 -15.91 -28.59
CA LEU A 18 -34.82 -16.50 -27.52
C LEU A 18 -33.66 -15.53 -27.19
N ALA A 19 -33.80 -14.79 -26.12
CA ALA A 19 -32.66 -14.08 -25.52
C ALA A 19 -31.73 -15.09 -24.87
N PRO A 20 -30.42 -15.13 -25.23
CA PRO A 20 -29.48 -15.91 -24.45
C PRO A 20 -29.32 -15.25 -23.08
N ALA A 21 -29.58 -16.02 -22.02
CA ALA A 21 -29.25 -15.66 -20.66
C ALA A 21 -27.72 -15.46 -20.55
N GLN A 22 -27.27 -14.22 -20.53
CA GLN A 22 -25.91 -13.88 -20.16
C GLN A 22 -25.74 -14.11 -18.65
N GLN A 23 -25.14 -15.22 -18.29
CA GLN A 23 -24.60 -15.44 -16.95
C GLN A 23 -23.57 -14.34 -16.65
N PRO A 24 -23.62 -13.68 -15.50
CA PRO A 24 -22.50 -12.88 -15.03
C PRO A 24 -21.43 -13.85 -14.50
N ALA A 25 -20.59 -14.33 -15.40
CA ALA A 25 -19.33 -14.95 -15.00
C ALA A 25 -18.31 -13.83 -14.77
N SER A 26 -17.61 -13.91 -13.66
CA SER A 26 -16.36 -13.22 -13.38
C SER A 26 -16.43 -12.01 -12.43
N GLN A 27 -16.63 -12.30 -11.16
CA GLN A 27 -16.15 -11.41 -10.07
C GLN A 27 -15.14 -12.12 -9.13
N LEU A 28 -14.35 -13.05 -9.64
CA LEU A 28 -13.32 -13.72 -8.82
C LEU A 28 -11.88 -13.39 -9.24
N SER A 29 -11.64 -12.36 -10.06
CA SER A 29 -10.29 -12.06 -10.53
C SER A 29 -9.67 -10.77 -10.00
N SER A 30 -10.38 -10.00 -9.16
CA SER A 30 -9.87 -8.68 -8.73
C SER A 30 -8.87 -8.72 -7.58
N THR A 31 -8.97 -9.69 -6.66
CA THR A 31 -8.16 -9.68 -5.43
C THR A 31 -6.68 -10.03 -5.68
N ALA A 32 -6.39 -10.94 -6.61
CA ALA A 32 -5.01 -11.30 -6.93
C ALA A 32 -4.29 -10.27 -7.83
N SER A 33 -5.05 -9.52 -8.63
CA SER A 33 -4.51 -8.48 -9.50
C SER A 33 -4.18 -7.19 -8.73
N GLU A 34 -4.94 -6.86 -7.70
CA GLU A 34 -4.71 -5.69 -6.87
C GLU A 34 -3.44 -5.82 -6.02
N THR A 35 -3.14 -7.01 -5.52
CA THR A 35 -1.92 -7.27 -4.72
C THR A 35 -0.65 -7.09 -5.55
N ASN A 36 -0.68 -7.41 -6.86
CA ASN A 36 0.45 -7.20 -7.77
C ASN A 36 0.60 -5.76 -8.25
N SER A 37 -0.40 -4.91 -8.06
CA SER A 37 -0.35 -3.50 -8.44
C SER A 37 0.15 -2.58 -7.33
N GLN A 38 0.18 -3.03 -6.08
CA GLN A 38 0.64 -2.24 -4.94
C GLN A 38 2.15 -2.28 -4.79
N ALA A 39 2.72 -1.21 -4.22
CA ALA A 39 4.11 -1.15 -3.82
C ALA A 39 4.27 -1.64 -2.39
N THR A 40 5.41 -2.29 -2.11
CA THR A 40 5.75 -2.81 -0.78
C THR A 40 6.91 -2.02 -0.20
N ILE A 41 6.74 -1.44 0.97
CA ILE A 41 7.75 -0.62 1.63
C ILE A 41 8.13 -1.28 2.94
N TYR A 42 9.41 -1.63 3.08
CA TYR A 42 9.99 -2.16 4.31
C TYR A 42 10.56 -1.00 5.11
N VAL A 43 9.98 -0.74 6.28
CA VAL A 43 10.47 0.28 7.20
C VAL A 43 11.14 -0.41 8.36
N TYR A 44 12.41 -0.09 8.64
CA TYR A 44 13.18 -0.81 9.64
C TYR A 44 14.16 0.10 10.39
N ARG A 45 14.59 -0.36 11.55
CA ARG A 45 15.59 0.29 12.39
C ARG A 45 16.58 -0.72 12.93
N TYR A 46 17.86 -0.44 12.78
CA TYR A 46 18.91 -1.27 13.39
C TYR A 46 18.80 -1.36 14.91
N LYS A 47 19.30 -2.45 15.44
CA LYS A 47 19.52 -2.58 16.86
C LYS A 47 20.74 -1.77 17.26
N GLN A 48 20.53 -0.67 17.97
CA GLN A 48 21.58 0.26 18.40
C GLN A 48 21.48 0.51 19.91
N PHE A 49 22.63 0.76 20.55
CA PHE A 49 22.65 1.11 21.96
C PHE A 49 22.21 2.57 22.17
N VAL A 50 22.78 3.48 21.39
CA VAL A 50 22.44 4.90 21.44
C VAL A 50 21.01 5.11 20.92
N GLY A 51 20.19 5.80 21.70
CA GLY A 51 18.79 6.03 21.35
C GLY A 51 17.88 4.81 21.48
N LYS A 52 18.32 3.72 22.13
CA LYS A 52 17.53 2.48 22.29
C LYS A 52 16.13 2.72 22.86
N ALA A 53 16.00 3.64 23.81
CA ALA A 53 14.72 3.96 24.45
C ALA A 53 13.81 4.86 23.62
N LEU A 54 14.28 5.41 22.51
CA LEU A 54 13.50 6.26 21.64
C LEU A 54 12.69 5.40 20.67
N SER A 55 11.41 5.74 20.53
CA SER A 55 10.50 5.10 19.57
C SER A 55 9.85 6.19 18.69
N PRO A 56 10.58 6.67 17.67
CA PRO A 56 10.08 7.70 16.78
C PRO A 56 8.86 7.20 15.99
N SER A 57 7.87 8.07 15.82
CA SER A 57 6.75 7.79 14.92
C SER A 57 7.19 7.89 13.47
N VAL A 58 6.62 7.03 12.63
CA VAL A 58 6.78 7.04 11.18
C VAL A 58 5.43 7.37 10.57
N TYR A 59 5.43 8.32 9.66
CA TYR A 59 4.24 8.79 8.94
C TYR A 59 4.40 8.54 7.45
N CYS A 60 3.29 8.26 6.79
CA CYS A 60 3.16 8.34 5.34
C CYS A 60 2.07 9.37 5.04
N ASP A 61 2.41 10.35 4.23
CA ASP A 61 1.57 11.52 4.00
C ASP A 61 1.19 12.16 5.35
N GLU A 62 -0.07 12.18 5.73
CA GLU A 62 -0.49 12.72 7.04
C GLU A 62 -0.81 11.63 8.08
N ASN A 63 -0.73 10.33 7.71
CA ASN A 63 -1.11 9.23 8.57
C ASN A 63 0.07 8.67 9.38
N GLU A 64 -0.09 8.50 10.68
CA GLU A 64 0.87 7.79 11.52
C GLU A 64 0.77 6.29 11.27
N LEU A 65 1.81 5.69 10.70
CA LEU A 65 1.86 4.26 10.42
C LEU A 65 2.14 3.44 11.67
N ALA A 66 3.22 3.79 12.36
CA ALA A 66 3.68 3.05 13.53
C ALA A 66 4.72 3.85 14.34
N ARG A 67 5.01 3.36 15.56
CA ARG A 67 6.14 3.83 16.38
C ARG A 67 7.28 2.84 16.29
N MET A 68 8.37 3.26 15.67
CA MET A 68 9.51 2.40 15.34
C MET A 68 10.38 2.10 16.55
N GLU A 69 10.43 0.84 16.95
CA GLU A 69 11.28 0.35 18.02
C GLU A 69 12.69 -0.05 17.54
N ASN A 70 13.59 -0.15 18.47
CA ASN A 70 14.99 -0.51 18.22
C ASN A 70 15.13 -1.98 17.78
N GLY A 71 15.74 -2.24 16.64
CA GLY A 71 15.97 -3.59 16.11
C GLY A 71 14.71 -4.25 15.52
N ARG A 72 13.76 -3.46 15.05
CA ARG A 72 12.47 -3.92 14.51
C ARG A 72 12.24 -3.46 13.09
N TYR A 73 11.26 -4.08 12.42
CA TYR A 73 10.76 -3.68 11.12
C TYR A 73 9.23 -3.85 11.04
N PHE A 74 8.62 -3.18 10.08
CA PHE A 74 7.26 -3.42 9.63
C PHE A 74 7.17 -3.22 8.12
N VAL A 75 6.10 -3.72 7.52
CA VAL A 75 5.87 -3.67 6.08
C VAL A 75 4.66 -2.79 5.82
N VAL A 76 4.76 -1.90 4.84
CA VAL A 76 3.66 -1.04 4.39
C VAL A 76 3.33 -1.39 2.96
N THR A 77 2.05 -1.49 2.66
CA THR A 77 1.55 -1.73 1.32
C THR A 77 0.73 -0.52 0.89
N LEU A 78 1.13 0.14 -0.21
CA LEU A 78 0.51 1.36 -0.71
C LEU A 78 0.23 1.28 -2.21
N SER A 79 -0.74 2.07 -2.66
CA SER A 79 -0.98 2.29 -4.08
C SER A 79 0.22 2.95 -4.75
N PRO A 80 0.48 2.70 -6.04
CA PRO A 80 1.49 3.45 -6.79
C PRO A 80 1.20 4.94 -6.81
N GLY A 81 2.26 5.75 -6.84
CA GLY A 81 2.16 7.21 -6.87
C GLY A 81 3.19 7.90 -6.00
N GLN A 82 3.04 9.20 -5.84
CA GLN A 82 3.90 10.04 -5.01
C GLN A 82 3.44 9.95 -3.55
N HIS A 83 4.38 9.57 -2.67
CA HIS A 83 4.15 9.50 -1.23
C HIS A 83 5.28 10.18 -0.46
N VAL A 84 4.95 10.81 0.65
CA VAL A 84 5.89 11.50 1.53
C VAL A 84 6.01 10.74 2.85
N PHE A 85 7.17 10.16 3.08
CA PHE A 85 7.47 9.53 4.37
C PHE A 85 8.24 10.51 5.26
N ARG A 86 7.84 10.64 6.51
CA ARG A 86 8.50 11.47 7.51
C ARG A 86 8.51 10.80 8.89
N SER A 87 9.40 11.27 9.74
CA SER A 87 9.40 10.91 11.15
C SER A 87 8.92 12.08 12.00
N ASN A 88 9.22 12.08 13.30
CA ASN A 88 8.85 13.16 14.23
C ASN A 88 9.42 14.53 13.83
N ASP A 89 10.48 14.55 13.02
CA ASP A 89 10.96 15.77 12.40
C ASP A 89 10.08 16.14 11.20
N LYS A 90 9.27 17.16 11.36
CA LYS A 90 8.35 17.64 10.33
C LYS A 90 9.06 18.24 9.10
N GLN A 91 10.34 18.59 9.24
CA GLN A 91 11.12 19.22 8.18
C GLN A 91 11.93 18.24 7.34
N ALA A 92 12.17 17.03 7.83
CA ALA A 92 12.95 15.99 7.16
C ALA A 92 12.06 14.84 6.72
N GLY A 93 11.52 14.93 5.51
CA GLY A 93 10.80 13.86 4.83
C GLY A 93 11.57 13.33 3.63
N ILE A 94 11.18 12.14 3.16
CA ILE A 94 11.60 11.57 1.88
C ILE A 94 10.39 11.43 0.96
N ASN A 95 10.52 11.88 -0.27
CA ASN A 95 9.51 11.70 -1.31
C ASN A 95 9.85 10.45 -2.11
N LEU A 96 8.89 9.54 -2.26
CA LEU A 96 9.03 8.33 -3.05
C LEU A 96 7.95 8.29 -4.12
N ASP A 97 8.37 8.01 -5.35
CA ASP A 97 7.48 7.70 -6.46
C ASP A 97 7.34 6.18 -6.54
N LEU A 98 6.29 5.66 -5.90
CA LEU A 98 6.05 4.23 -5.78
C LEU A 98 5.54 3.65 -7.10
N LYS A 99 6.22 2.62 -7.60
CA LYS A 99 5.83 1.89 -8.82
C LYS A 99 5.11 0.58 -8.48
N PRO A 100 4.19 0.13 -9.33
CA PRO A 100 3.48 -1.13 -9.12
C PRO A 100 4.43 -2.32 -8.92
N GLY A 101 4.17 -3.12 -7.89
CA GLY A 101 4.91 -4.34 -7.60
C GLY A 101 6.36 -4.14 -7.13
N GLN A 102 6.84 -2.91 -6.99
CA GLN A 102 8.21 -2.62 -6.55
C GLN A 102 8.35 -2.66 -5.03
N LYS A 103 9.58 -3.00 -4.59
CA LYS A 103 9.97 -3.02 -3.18
C LYS A 103 10.87 -1.85 -2.85
N TYR A 104 10.57 -1.17 -1.75
CA TYR A 104 11.32 -0.03 -1.25
C TYR A 104 11.78 -0.29 0.18
N TYR A 105 12.90 0.32 0.57
CA TYR A 105 13.46 0.16 1.89
C TYR A 105 13.74 1.51 2.52
N ILE A 106 13.17 1.74 3.70
CA ILE A 106 13.34 2.96 4.49
C ILE A 106 13.97 2.59 5.81
N ARG A 107 15.16 3.12 6.08
CA ARG A 107 15.83 2.96 7.36
C ARG A 107 15.52 4.14 8.27
N VAL A 108 15.12 3.82 9.51
CA VAL A 108 14.92 4.81 10.57
C VAL A 108 16.17 4.93 11.37
N GLU A 109 16.78 6.10 11.37
CA GLU A 109 17.97 6.44 12.14
C GLU A 109 17.60 7.39 13.28
N ILE A 110 18.36 7.37 14.37
CA ILE A 110 18.26 8.38 15.40
C ILE A 110 19.34 9.42 15.18
N ALA A 111 18.92 10.60 14.75
CA ALA A 111 19.79 11.75 14.69
C ALA A 111 19.91 12.35 16.10
N THR A 112 21.14 12.57 16.55
CA THR A 112 21.43 13.25 17.83
C THR A 112 21.24 14.74 17.63
N GLY A 113 20.19 15.30 18.27
CA GLY A 113 20.01 16.75 18.37
C GLY A 113 20.54 17.27 19.70
N PHE A 114 20.65 18.58 19.83
CA PHE A 114 21.23 19.25 21.01
C PHE A 114 20.51 18.91 22.33
N MET A 115 19.22 18.56 22.32
CA MET A 115 18.45 18.24 23.53
C MET A 115 17.61 16.96 23.42
N LYS A 116 17.26 16.49 22.23
CA LYS A 116 16.44 15.29 22.01
C LYS A 116 16.86 14.62 20.71
N GLY A 117 16.96 13.28 20.71
CA GLY A 117 17.14 12.52 19.48
C GLY A 117 15.85 12.53 18.65
N HIS A 118 15.99 12.71 17.35
CA HIS A 118 14.89 12.69 16.38
C HIS A 118 15.00 11.47 15.47
N GLY A 119 13.87 10.94 15.06
CA GLY A 119 13.86 9.96 13.98
C GLY A 119 14.18 10.63 12.64
N ARG A 120 15.12 10.08 11.90
CA ARG A 120 15.46 10.46 10.53
C ARG A 120 15.18 9.29 9.61
N LEU A 121 14.55 9.54 8.48
CA LEU A 121 14.31 8.52 7.47
C LEU A 121 15.37 8.59 6.37
N VAL A 122 15.83 7.42 5.93
CA VAL A 122 16.81 7.28 4.86
C VAL A 122 16.29 6.23 3.88
N SER A 123 16.15 6.60 2.61
CA SER A 123 15.89 5.65 1.54
C SER A 123 17.16 4.82 1.27
N VAL A 124 17.02 3.51 1.21
CA VAL A 124 18.13 2.57 1.08
C VAL A 124 17.93 1.75 -0.21
N ALA A 125 19.04 1.46 -0.89
CA ALA A 125 18.99 0.61 -2.08
C ALA A 125 18.42 -0.79 -1.73
N PRO A 126 17.64 -1.42 -2.64
CA PRO A 126 16.96 -2.68 -2.35
C PRO A 126 17.89 -3.80 -1.90
N GLU A 127 19.06 -3.91 -2.49
CA GLU A 127 20.06 -4.94 -2.16
C GLU A 127 20.57 -4.77 -0.73
N GLN A 128 20.88 -3.53 -0.35
CA GLN A 128 21.33 -3.19 0.99
C GLN A 128 20.19 -3.39 2.00
N GLY A 129 19.01 -2.85 1.73
CA GLY A 129 17.86 -2.93 2.63
C GLY A 129 17.43 -4.38 2.89
N SER A 130 17.39 -5.21 1.85
CA SER A 130 17.06 -6.62 1.98
C SER A 130 18.07 -7.40 2.82
N TYR A 131 19.35 -7.04 2.76
CA TYR A 131 20.39 -7.63 3.61
C TYR A 131 20.25 -7.19 5.07
N GLU A 132 20.04 -5.89 5.28
CA GLU A 132 20.00 -5.29 6.62
C GLU A 132 18.81 -5.76 7.47
N ILE A 133 17.68 -6.05 6.83
CA ILE A 133 16.44 -6.43 7.52
C ILE A 133 16.45 -7.89 8.03
N LYS A 134 17.28 -8.77 7.46
CA LYS A 134 17.27 -10.23 7.74
C LYS A 134 17.39 -10.61 9.21
N ASN A 135 18.12 -9.82 9.99
CA ASN A 135 18.40 -10.09 11.40
C ASN A 135 17.50 -9.29 12.36
N LEU A 136 16.50 -8.61 11.83
CA LEU A 136 15.56 -7.83 12.61
C LEU A 136 14.30 -8.65 12.91
N LYS A 137 13.54 -8.22 13.91
CA LYS A 137 12.28 -8.85 14.29
C LYS A 137 11.11 -7.96 13.84
N PRO A 138 9.93 -8.53 13.56
CA PRO A 138 8.73 -7.74 13.36
C PRO A 138 8.49 -6.78 14.53
N LEU A 139 7.89 -5.64 14.23
CA LEU A 139 7.46 -4.67 15.23
C LEU A 139 6.38 -5.28 16.13
N ASP A 140 6.32 -4.86 17.39
CA ASP A 140 5.25 -5.30 18.28
C ASP A 140 3.91 -4.67 17.86
N SER A 141 2.83 -5.44 17.88
CA SER A 141 1.53 -5.04 17.31
C SER A 141 0.91 -3.81 18.00
N ASP A 142 1.20 -3.59 19.28
CA ASP A 142 0.73 -2.42 20.03
C ASP A 142 1.35 -1.10 19.56
N LYS A 143 2.41 -1.15 18.77
CA LYS A 143 3.09 0.00 18.18
C LYS A 143 2.53 0.39 16.81
N VAL A 144 1.77 -0.48 16.17
CA VAL A 144 1.10 -0.20 14.89
C VAL A 144 -0.06 0.76 15.13
N LYS A 145 -0.18 1.80 14.29
CA LYS A 145 -1.26 2.79 14.33
C LYS A 145 -2.21 2.64 13.14
N ASP A 146 -1.67 2.36 11.99
CA ASP A 146 -2.41 2.09 10.76
C ASP A 146 -2.42 0.60 10.46
N THR A 147 -3.45 -0.11 10.91
CA THR A 147 -3.63 -1.55 10.66
C THR A 147 -4.11 -1.88 9.26
N GLN A 148 -4.50 -0.88 8.49
CA GLN A 148 -4.98 -1.06 7.11
C GLN A 148 -3.80 -1.22 6.13
N HIS A 149 -2.76 -0.43 6.30
CA HIS A 149 -1.61 -0.41 5.38
C HIS A 149 -0.38 -1.12 5.96
N VAL A 150 -0.31 -1.29 7.27
CA VAL A 150 0.84 -1.90 7.96
C VAL A 150 0.63 -3.38 8.21
N SER A 151 1.58 -4.19 7.79
CA SER A 151 1.67 -5.63 8.06
C SER A 151 2.92 -5.95 8.88
N LEU A 152 2.82 -6.96 9.71
CA LEU A 152 3.91 -7.52 10.51
C LEU A 152 4.38 -8.87 9.95
N ALA A 153 4.11 -9.14 8.68
CA ALA A 153 4.52 -10.37 8.01
C ALA A 153 6.04 -10.54 8.01
N ASP A 154 6.48 -11.79 8.07
CA ASP A 154 7.89 -12.12 7.97
C ASP A 154 8.47 -11.68 6.62
N VAL A 155 9.73 -11.23 6.66
CA VAL A 155 10.47 -10.89 5.44
C VAL A 155 10.75 -12.20 4.69
N PRO A 156 10.38 -12.30 3.41
CA PRO A 156 10.76 -13.46 2.61
C PRO A 156 12.28 -13.62 2.57
N ASN A 157 12.75 -14.79 2.92
CA ASN A 157 14.16 -15.18 2.84
C ASN A 157 14.63 -15.19 1.38
#